data_dbc17455d087535cd1472bcf01a70a0f
#
_entry.id   dbc17455d087535cd1472bcf01a70a0f
#
_cell.length_a   1.000
_cell.length_b   1.000
_cell.length_c   1.000
_cell.angle_alpha   90.00
_cell.angle_beta   90.00
_cell.angle_gamma   90.00
#
_symmetry.space_group_name_H-M   'P 1'
#
loop_
_entity.id
_entity.type
_entity.pdbx_description
1 polymer ?
#
loop_
_entity_poly.entity_id
_entity_poly.type
_entity_poly.pdbx_seq_one_letter_code
_entity_poly.pdbx_strand_id
1 'polypeptide(L)'
;MQHTADSGAYEGIPALTEIDVLAAAGTHACVIFGDSTVANELPRLLAARLRADGIENVSVTQAAIKGDRLVADGVGRAAKLLGGAGVKRFARDVLAQAGADMVLVKLGANDLIHPHCQSKQGLLTPVTFAQMTAGYRALADMAHAQGMRIWFCELTPWKGYTRNLFGRGDDIQWSPEYDALRLELNAWFQGADCPADGDIPLD
;
A
#
# COMPACT_ATOMS: atom_id res chain seq x y z
N MET A 1 1.53 8.61 -28.38
CA MET A 1 0.38 7.70 -28.39
C MET A 1 -0.85 8.53 -28.06
N GLN A 2 -1.84 8.55 -28.95
CA GLN A 2 -3.10 9.27 -28.69
C GLN A 2 -3.94 8.42 -27.74
N HIS A 3 -4.20 8.94 -26.56
CA HIS A 3 -5.17 8.36 -25.65
C HIS A 3 -6.57 8.60 -26.20
N THR A 4 -7.24 7.54 -26.61
CA THR A 4 -8.66 7.60 -26.95
C THR A 4 -9.45 7.54 -25.63
N ALA A 5 -10.13 8.63 -25.31
CA ALA A 5 -10.85 8.85 -24.04
C ALA A 5 -12.04 7.90 -23.79
N ASP A 6 -12.28 6.91 -24.64
CA ASP A 6 -13.56 6.21 -24.70
C ASP A 6 -13.49 4.68 -24.54
N SER A 7 -12.33 4.12 -24.19
CA SER A 7 -12.18 2.65 -24.21
C SER A 7 -12.04 1.99 -22.85
N GLY A 8 -12.07 2.72 -21.74
CA GLY A 8 -11.60 2.17 -20.47
C GLY A 8 -10.18 1.65 -20.60
N ALA A 9 -9.41 2.29 -21.48
CA ALA A 9 -8.08 1.87 -21.85
C ALA A 9 -7.19 1.83 -20.61
N TYR A 10 -6.53 0.73 -20.43
CA TYR A 10 -5.51 0.54 -19.43
C TYR A 10 -4.36 1.53 -19.67
N GLU A 11 -4.16 2.45 -18.74
CA GLU A 11 -3.05 3.40 -18.77
C GLU A 11 -1.75 2.69 -18.39
N GLY A 12 -1.13 1.99 -19.32
CA GLY A 12 0.10 1.28 -19.06
C GLY A 12 0.51 0.36 -20.20
N ILE A 13 1.60 -0.34 -20.03
CA ILE A 13 2.07 -1.40 -20.93
C ILE A 13 1.70 -2.73 -20.25
N PRO A 14 0.64 -3.43 -20.72
CA PRO A 14 0.08 -4.58 -19.97
C PRO A 14 1.05 -5.75 -19.77
N ALA A 15 2.08 -5.84 -20.59
CA ALA A 15 3.06 -6.92 -20.57
C ALA A 15 4.37 -6.53 -19.86
N LEU A 16 4.54 -5.27 -19.46
CA LEU A 16 5.74 -4.80 -18.78
C LEU A 16 5.44 -4.69 -17.29
N THR A 17 6.08 -5.50 -16.48
CA THR A 17 5.92 -5.51 -15.02
C THR A 17 7.02 -4.69 -14.34
N GLU A 18 8.26 -4.82 -14.81
CA GLU A 18 9.42 -4.10 -14.28
C GLU A 18 10.55 -4.02 -15.31
N ILE A 19 11.51 -3.17 -15.07
CA ILE A 19 12.77 -3.08 -15.81
C ILE A 19 13.90 -3.09 -14.78
N ASP A 20 14.67 -4.17 -14.78
CA ASP A 20 15.88 -4.27 -13.97
C ASP A 20 17.07 -3.64 -14.70
N VAL A 21 17.88 -2.91 -13.96
CA VAL A 21 19.11 -2.30 -14.46
C VAL A 21 20.29 -2.69 -13.61
N LEU A 22 21.45 -2.85 -14.24
CA LEU A 22 22.68 -3.06 -13.51
C LEU A 22 23.08 -1.72 -12.86
N ALA A 23 23.17 -1.70 -11.53
CA ALA A 23 23.48 -0.50 -10.77
C ALA A 23 24.84 -0.58 -10.09
N ALA A 24 25.39 0.57 -9.72
CA ALA A 24 26.63 0.65 -8.95
C ALA A 24 26.43 0.11 -7.52
N ALA A 25 27.51 -0.29 -6.88
CA ALA A 25 27.49 -0.64 -5.46
C ALA A 25 27.03 0.57 -4.62
N GLY A 26 26.21 0.31 -3.59
CA GLY A 26 25.61 1.37 -2.76
C GLY A 26 24.34 1.97 -3.34
N THR A 27 23.80 1.40 -4.44
CA THR A 27 22.45 1.73 -4.92
C THR A 27 21.43 0.87 -4.20
N HIS A 28 20.33 1.51 -3.80
CA HIS A 28 19.21 0.91 -3.09
C HIS A 28 17.94 0.89 -3.96
N ALA A 29 17.03 -0.03 -3.68
CA ALA A 29 15.73 -0.08 -4.33
C ALA A 29 14.61 -0.16 -3.29
N CYS A 30 13.76 0.88 -3.27
CA CYS A 30 12.62 1.00 -2.38
C CYS A 30 11.34 0.62 -3.11
N VAL A 31 10.67 -0.42 -2.63
CA VAL A 31 9.33 -0.80 -3.11
C VAL A 31 8.29 -0.10 -2.25
N ILE A 32 7.37 0.67 -2.86
CA ILE A 32 6.21 1.20 -2.13
C ILE A 32 5.06 0.20 -2.31
N PHE A 33 4.72 -0.47 -1.22
CA PHE A 33 3.67 -1.47 -1.17
C PHE A 33 2.38 -0.88 -0.61
N GLY A 34 1.27 -0.96 -1.37
CA GLY A 34 0.06 -0.29 -0.91
C GLY A 34 -1.19 -0.43 -1.77
N ASP A 35 -2.08 0.52 -1.58
CA ASP A 35 -3.39 0.60 -2.24
C ASP A 35 -3.48 1.77 -3.25
N SER A 36 -4.70 2.30 -3.47
CA SER A 36 -4.92 3.42 -4.39
C SER A 36 -4.18 4.71 -3.98
N THR A 37 -3.81 4.87 -2.73
CA THR A 37 -3.04 6.04 -2.26
C THR A 37 -1.61 5.99 -2.74
N VAL A 38 -1.09 4.81 -3.02
CA VAL A 38 0.23 4.56 -3.63
C VAL A 38 0.15 4.55 -5.15
N ALA A 39 -0.83 3.84 -5.72
CA ALA A 39 -0.94 3.54 -7.15
C ALA A 39 -1.03 4.76 -8.09
N ASN A 40 -1.24 5.96 -7.57
CA ASN A 40 -1.36 7.17 -8.38
C ASN A 40 0.00 7.88 -8.52
N GLU A 41 0.36 8.72 -7.53
CA GLU A 41 1.44 9.69 -7.67
C GLU A 41 2.61 9.49 -6.68
N LEU A 42 2.38 8.75 -5.58
CA LEU A 42 3.33 8.70 -4.48
C LEU A 42 4.74 8.27 -4.90
N PRO A 43 4.94 7.20 -5.70
CA PRO A 43 6.28 6.77 -6.11
C PRO A 43 7.01 7.82 -6.92
N ARG A 44 6.29 8.47 -7.85
CA ARG A 44 6.85 9.54 -8.69
C ARG A 44 7.25 10.76 -7.86
N LEU A 45 6.41 11.15 -6.90
CA LEU A 45 6.66 12.29 -6.02
C LEU A 45 7.83 12.01 -5.08
N LEU A 46 7.90 10.81 -4.50
CA LEU A 46 9.03 10.40 -3.65
C LEU A 46 10.34 10.40 -4.45
N ALA A 47 10.38 9.77 -5.62
CA ALA A 47 11.56 9.77 -6.46
C ALA A 47 12.00 11.19 -6.88
N ALA A 48 11.05 12.08 -7.17
CA ALA A 48 11.35 13.47 -7.48
C ALA A 48 11.92 14.23 -6.27
N ARG A 49 11.38 13.96 -5.07
CA ARG A 49 11.85 14.58 -3.83
C ARG A 49 13.25 14.11 -3.47
N LEU A 50 13.54 12.82 -3.53
CA LEU A 50 14.87 12.26 -3.27
C LEU A 50 15.93 12.93 -4.16
N ARG A 51 15.65 13.04 -5.47
CA ARG A 51 16.55 13.72 -6.41
C ARG A 51 16.76 15.20 -6.08
N ALA A 52 15.67 15.90 -5.70
CA ALA A 52 15.77 17.31 -5.32
C ALA A 52 16.62 17.53 -4.06
N ASP A 53 16.67 16.54 -3.18
CA ASP A 53 17.47 16.55 -1.95
C ASP A 53 18.89 15.97 -2.19
N GLY A 54 19.25 15.66 -3.45
CA GLY A 54 20.58 15.16 -3.82
C GLY A 54 20.79 13.65 -3.59
N ILE A 55 19.71 12.92 -3.28
CA ILE A 55 19.75 11.46 -3.07
C ILE A 55 19.48 10.77 -4.41
N GLU A 56 20.55 10.33 -5.08
CA GLU A 56 20.49 9.76 -6.43
C GLU A 56 20.66 8.23 -6.44
N ASN A 57 21.05 7.64 -5.33
CA ASN A 57 21.34 6.21 -5.19
C ASN A 57 20.13 5.37 -4.74
N VAL A 58 18.92 5.92 -4.73
CA VAL A 58 17.68 5.21 -4.37
C VAL A 58 16.73 5.20 -5.56
N SER A 59 16.43 4.00 -6.07
CA SER A 59 15.32 3.79 -7.00
C SER A 59 14.01 3.57 -6.24
N VAL A 60 12.89 4.02 -6.83
CA VAL A 60 11.56 3.87 -6.23
C VAL A 60 10.66 3.13 -7.22
N THR A 61 10.13 2.01 -6.79
CA THR A 61 9.13 1.22 -7.54
C THR A 61 7.82 1.13 -6.75
N GLN A 62 6.81 0.50 -7.33
CA GLN A 62 5.54 0.29 -6.61
C GLN A 62 5.00 -1.11 -6.81
N ALA A 63 4.34 -1.62 -5.77
CA ALA A 63 3.55 -2.84 -5.78
C ALA A 63 2.17 -2.54 -5.16
N ALA A 64 1.35 -1.77 -5.88
CA ALA A 64 0.09 -1.22 -5.37
C ALA A 64 -1.12 -1.69 -6.18
N ILE A 65 -2.19 -2.05 -5.49
CA ILE A 65 -3.48 -2.43 -6.07
C ILE A 65 -4.58 -1.54 -5.49
N LYS A 66 -5.32 -0.85 -6.37
CA LYS A 66 -6.43 0.04 -5.94
C LYS A 66 -7.51 -0.76 -5.21
N GLY A 67 -7.85 -0.32 -3.99
CA GLY A 67 -8.85 -0.98 -3.14
C GLY A 67 -8.32 -2.18 -2.36
N ASP A 68 -7.03 -2.45 -2.43
CA ASP A 68 -6.40 -3.56 -1.70
C ASP A 68 -6.43 -3.36 -0.18
N ARG A 69 -6.37 -4.48 0.53
CA ARG A 69 -6.42 -4.54 1.99
C ARG A 69 -5.24 -5.32 2.54
N LEU A 70 -4.87 -5.01 3.77
CA LEU A 70 -3.75 -5.67 4.44
C LEU A 70 -4.04 -7.14 4.74
N VAL A 71 -5.17 -7.41 5.43
CA VAL A 71 -5.45 -8.72 6.02
C VAL A 71 -6.56 -9.52 5.34
N ALA A 72 -7.26 -8.96 4.36
CA ALA A 72 -8.39 -9.63 3.73
C ALA A 72 -8.41 -9.49 2.21
N ASP A 73 -8.86 -10.54 1.52
CA ASP A 73 -8.95 -10.57 0.06
C ASP A 73 -10.05 -9.64 -0.47
N GLY A 74 -9.96 -9.25 -1.72
CA GLY A 74 -11.04 -8.58 -2.44
C GLY A 74 -12.32 -9.40 -2.44
N VAL A 75 -13.49 -8.73 -2.40
CA VAL A 75 -14.80 -9.40 -2.32
C VAL A 75 -15.76 -8.86 -3.37
N GLY A 76 -16.85 -9.61 -3.61
CA GLY A 76 -17.91 -9.25 -4.53
C GLY A 76 -17.48 -9.32 -6.00
N ARG A 77 -18.20 -8.58 -6.86
CA ARG A 77 -17.97 -8.60 -8.32
C ARG A 77 -16.59 -8.07 -8.72
N ALA A 78 -16.02 -7.19 -7.91
CA ALA A 78 -14.71 -6.60 -8.16
C ALA A 78 -13.55 -7.33 -7.45
N ALA A 79 -13.78 -8.52 -6.87
CA ALA A 79 -12.77 -9.23 -6.09
C ALA A 79 -11.41 -9.35 -6.78
N LYS A 80 -11.43 -9.72 -8.08
CA LYS A 80 -10.20 -9.87 -8.88
C LYS A 80 -9.46 -8.54 -9.12
N LEU A 81 -10.16 -7.41 -9.12
CA LEU A 81 -9.59 -6.09 -9.31
C LEU A 81 -9.06 -5.48 -8.00
N LEU A 82 -9.58 -5.92 -6.86
CA LEU A 82 -9.21 -5.45 -5.54
C LEU A 82 -8.02 -6.22 -4.93
N GLY A 83 -7.56 -7.25 -5.61
CA GLY A 83 -6.40 -8.04 -5.20
C GLY A 83 -6.68 -9.04 -4.08
N GLY A 84 -5.67 -9.85 -3.80
CA GLY A 84 -5.57 -10.67 -2.60
C GLY A 84 -5.01 -9.86 -1.44
N ALA A 85 -5.26 -10.30 -0.21
CA ALA A 85 -4.73 -9.64 0.99
C ALA A 85 -3.23 -9.32 0.88
N GLY A 86 -2.84 -8.14 1.34
CA GLY A 86 -1.46 -7.70 1.31
C GLY A 86 -0.49 -8.72 1.90
N VAL A 87 -0.84 -9.31 3.05
CA VAL A 87 -0.05 -10.36 3.69
C VAL A 87 0.17 -11.61 2.82
N LYS A 88 -0.74 -11.89 1.87
CA LYS A 88 -0.62 -13.05 0.97
C LYS A 88 0.23 -12.73 -0.27
N ARG A 89 0.17 -11.50 -0.75
CA ARG A 89 0.87 -11.11 -1.99
C ARG A 89 2.25 -10.51 -1.77
N PHE A 90 2.61 -10.16 -0.53
CA PHE A 90 3.85 -9.46 -0.18
C PHE A 90 5.10 -10.17 -0.71
N ALA A 91 5.21 -11.48 -0.50
CA ALA A 91 6.36 -12.25 -0.98
C ALA A 91 6.53 -12.18 -2.50
N ARG A 92 5.42 -12.28 -3.25
CA ARG A 92 5.44 -12.22 -4.72
C ARG A 92 5.73 -10.79 -5.22
N ASP A 93 5.09 -9.79 -4.61
CA ASP A 93 5.05 -8.44 -5.18
C ASP A 93 6.16 -7.53 -4.65
N VAL A 94 6.78 -7.90 -3.53
CA VAL A 94 7.86 -7.13 -2.88
C VAL A 94 9.16 -7.93 -2.82
N LEU A 95 9.15 -9.09 -2.13
CA LEU A 95 10.39 -9.82 -1.88
C LEU A 95 11.00 -10.43 -3.15
N ALA A 96 10.20 -10.67 -4.20
CA ALA A 96 10.67 -11.20 -5.47
C ALA A 96 11.24 -10.13 -6.40
N GLN A 97 11.16 -8.83 -6.06
CA GLN A 97 11.74 -7.77 -6.89
C GLN A 97 13.26 -7.76 -6.77
N ALA A 98 13.94 -7.81 -7.92
CA ALA A 98 15.39 -7.91 -7.97
C ALA A 98 16.05 -6.68 -7.37
N GLY A 99 17.01 -6.90 -6.44
CA GLY A 99 17.77 -5.83 -5.80
C GLY A 99 16.99 -4.93 -4.83
N ALA A 100 15.74 -5.25 -4.54
CA ALA A 100 14.96 -4.51 -3.54
C ALA A 100 15.48 -4.84 -2.14
N ASP A 101 15.83 -3.81 -1.38
CA ASP A 101 16.36 -3.90 -0.02
C ASP A 101 15.58 -3.02 0.99
N MET A 102 14.62 -2.25 0.46
CA MET A 102 13.76 -1.37 1.26
C MET A 102 12.29 -1.51 0.85
N VAL A 103 11.39 -1.44 1.82
CA VAL A 103 9.95 -1.38 1.56
C VAL A 103 9.26 -0.35 2.44
N LEU A 104 8.46 0.51 1.79
CA LEU A 104 7.57 1.45 2.44
C LEU A 104 6.13 0.96 2.28
N VAL A 105 5.47 0.61 3.37
CA VAL A 105 4.10 0.08 3.37
C VAL A 105 3.09 1.20 3.65
N LYS A 106 2.20 1.45 2.69
CA LYS A 106 1.04 2.34 2.86
C LYS A 106 -0.22 1.58 2.47
N LEU A 107 -0.67 0.71 3.37
CA LEU A 107 -1.77 -0.23 3.17
C LEU A 107 -2.52 -0.40 4.49
N GLY A 108 -3.83 -0.65 4.45
CA GLY A 108 -4.64 -0.92 5.64
C GLY A 108 -5.87 -0.01 5.76
N ALA A 109 -5.91 1.14 5.08
CA ALA A 109 -7.08 2.03 5.11
C ALA A 109 -8.35 1.32 4.62
N ASN A 110 -8.25 0.50 3.58
CA ASN A 110 -9.39 -0.24 3.02
C ASN A 110 -9.88 -1.37 3.93
N ASP A 111 -9.07 -1.87 4.86
CA ASP A 111 -9.51 -2.82 5.89
C ASP A 111 -10.51 -2.16 6.85
N LEU A 112 -10.34 -0.86 7.13
CA LEU A 112 -11.22 -0.07 7.98
C LEU A 112 -12.45 0.45 7.21
N ILE A 113 -12.28 0.80 5.93
CA ILE A 113 -13.31 1.45 5.11
C ILE A 113 -14.28 0.42 4.51
N HIS A 114 -13.77 -0.64 3.87
CA HIS A 114 -14.58 -1.54 3.05
C HIS A 114 -15.68 -2.28 3.80
N PRO A 115 -15.49 -2.76 5.06
CA PRO A 115 -16.56 -3.42 5.81
C PRO A 115 -17.80 -2.55 6.02
N HIS A 116 -17.62 -1.23 5.95
CA HIS A 116 -18.65 -0.23 6.24
C HIS A 116 -19.23 0.43 4.97
N CYS A 117 -18.67 0.15 3.79
CA CYS A 117 -19.24 0.63 2.54
C CYS A 117 -20.57 -0.08 2.24
N GLN A 118 -21.59 0.67 1.82
CA GLN A 118 -22.91 0.11 1.47
C GLN A 118 -22.82 -0.99 0.42
N SER A 119 -21.98 -0.82 -0.60
CA SER A 119 -21.77 -1.80 -1.67
C SER A 119 -21.15 -3.12 -1.21
N LYS A 120 -20.58 -3.16 0.00
CA LYS A 120 -19.92 -4.33 0.59
C LYS A 120 -20.58 -4.79 1.88
N GLN A 121 -21.75 -4.23 2.20
CA GLN A 121 -22.47 -4.58 3.42
C GLN A 121 -22.74 -6.09 3.49
N GLY A 122 -22.39 -6.71 4.61
CA GLY A 122 -22.55 -8.14 4.85
C GLY A 122 -21.51 -9.04 4.13
N LEU A 123 -20.64 -8.49 3.27
CA LEU A 123 -19.58 -9.26 2.61
C LEU A 123 -18.28 -9.32 3.41
N LEU A 124 -18.09 -8.41 4.35
CA LEU A 124 -16.87 -8.25 5.12
C LEU A 124 -17.20 -8.07 6.60
N THR A 125 -16.39 -8.71 7.44
CA THR A 125 -16.38 -8.46 8.87
C THR A 125 -15.43 -7.30 9.16
N PRO A 126 -15.79 -6.36 10.05
CA PRO A 126 -14.87 -5.35 10.54
C PRO A 126 -13.62 -5.97 11.15
N VAL A 127 -12.48 -5.36 10.87
CA VAL A 127 -11.20 -5.79 11.42
C VAL A 127 -10.98 -5.24 12.84
N THR A 128 -10.18 -5.93 13.62
CA THR A 128 -9.74 -5.50 14.95
C THR A 128 -8.31 -4.97 14.92
N PHE A 129 -7.94 -4.19 15.94
CA PHE A 129 -6.56 -3.75 16.15
C PHE A 129 -5.57 -4.92 16.15
N ALA A 130 -5.89 -6.00 16.86
CA ALA A 130 -5.04 -7.19 16.92
C ALA A 130 -4.83 -7.85 15.55
N GLN A 131 -5.87 -7.91 14.70
CA GLN A 131 -5.73 -8.46 13.34
C GLN A 131 -4.84 -7.58 12.47
N MET A 132 -5.00 -6.25 12.56
CA MET A 132 -4.20 -5.31 11.79
C MET A 132 -2.73 -5.35 12.20
N THR A 133 -2.44 -5.27 13.50
CA THR A 133 -1.06 -5.33 14.00
C THR A 133 -0.39 -6.67 13.72
N ALA A 134 -1.13 -7.79 13.79
CA ALA A 134 -0.62 -9.10 13.35
C ALA A 134 -0.26 -9.10 11.86
N GLY A 135 -1.08 -8.46 11.02
CA GLY A 135 -0.78 -8.30 9.59
C GLY A 135 0.52 -7.53 9.34
N TYR A 136 0.70 -6.38 9.98
CA TYR A 136 1.92 -5.57 9.85
C TYR A 136 3.15 -6.31 10.39
N ARG A 137 3.03 -7.02 11.52
CA ARG A 137 4.12 -7.86 12.06
C ARG A 137 4.52 -8.94 11.05
N ALA A 138 3.55 -9.61 10.42
CA ALA A 138 3.83 -10.61 9.41
C ALA A 138 4.59 -10.04 8.19
N LEU A 139 4.27 -8.82 7.76
CA LEU A 139 5.05 -8.14 6.69
C LEU A 139 6.48 -7.86 7.15
N ALA A 140 6.66 -7.36 8.37
CA ALA A 140 7.98 -7.08 8.92
C ALA A 140 8.83 -8.34 9.06
N ASP A 141 8.27 -9.40 9.61
CA ASP A 141 8.95 -10.69 9.75
C ASP A 141 9.42 -11.22 8.39
N MET A 142 8.58 -11.11 7.35
CA MET A 142 8.94 -11.54 5.99
C MET A 142 10.03 -10.66 5.39
N ALA A 143 9.98 -9.34 5.57
CA ALA A 143 10.99 -8.40 5.07
C ALA A 143 12.35 -8.64 5.75
N HIS A 144 12.36 -8.70 7.09
CA HIS A 144 13.57 -8.91 7.88
C HIS A 144 14.22 -10.28 7.60
N ALA A 145 13.40 -11.33 7.36
CA ALA A 145 13.92 -12.65 6.97
C ALA A 145 14.70 -12.63 5.63
N GLN A 146 14.48 -11.63 4.78
CA GLN A 146 15.20 -11.39 3.53
C GLN A 146 16.25 -10.28 3.64
N GLY A 147 16.48 -9.73 4.85
CA GLY A 147 17.40 -8.62 5.07
C GLY A 147 16.89 -7.28 4.53
N MET A 148 15.62 -7.18 4.17
CA MET A 148 15.00 -5.92 3.75
C MET A 148 14.62 -5.07 4.96
N ARG A 149 14.74 -3.76 4.84
CA ARG A 149 14.23 -2.78 5.80
C ARG A 149 12.78 -2.41 5.47
N ILE A 150 11.97 -2.20 6.50
CA ILE A 150 10.54 -1.93 6.34
C ILE A 150 10.07 -0.74 7.18
N TRP A 151 9.23 0.12 6.59
CA TRP A 151 8.56 1.23 7.28
C TRP A 151 7.07 1.21 6.99
N PHE A 152 6.30 1.67 7.95
CA PHE A 152 4.84 1.81 7.84
C PHE A 152 4.44 3.28 7.79
N CYS A 153 3.64 3.64 6.79
CA CYS A 153 3.02 4.96 6.72
C CYS A 153 1.75 4.99 7.56
N GLU A 154 1.53 6.08 8.25
CA GLU A 154 0.27 6.35 8.92
C GLU A 154 -0.93 6.28 7.97
N LEU A 155 -2.05 5.80 8.50
CA LEU A 155 -3.33 5.76 7.80
C LEU A 155 -3.96 7.16 7.80
N THR A 156 -4.26 7.67 6.61
CA THR A 156 -4.85 9.00 6.43
C THR A 156 -6.32 9.02 6.86
N PRO A 157 -6.83 10.12 7.44
CA PRO A 157 -8.24 10.27 7.76
C PRO A 157 -9.09 10.32 6.49
N TRP A 158 -10.34 9.82 6.58
CA TRP A 158 -11.27 9.79 5.44
C TRP A 158 -12.62 10.45 5.73
N LYS A 159 -12.76 11.22 6.80
CA LYS A 159 -14.00 11.95 7.11
C LYS A 159 -14.41 12.84 5.93
N GLY A 160 -15.64 12.66 5.48
CA GLY A 160 -16.16 13.40 4.32
C GLY A 160 -15.76 12.84 2.95
N TYR A 161 -15.07 11.70 2.91
CA TYR A 161 -14.75 11.05 1.66
C TYR A 161 -15.99 10.31 1.10
N THR A 162 -16.46 10.72 -0.06
CA THR A 162 -17.71 10.24 -0.69
C THR A 162 -17.48 9.68 -2.10
N ARG A 163 -16.31 9.16 -2.41
CA ARG A 163 -15.99 8.70 -3.76
C ARG A 163 -16.82 7.49 -4.16
N ASN A 164 -17.56 7.65 -5.23
CA ASN A 164 -18.27 6.59 -5.91
C ASN A 164 -17.29 5.76 -6.77
N LEU A 165 -16.90 4.58 -6.32
CA LEU A 165 -15.97 3.71 -7.03
C LEU A 165 -16.58 3.03 -8.26
N PHE A 166 -17.92 2.95 -8.38
CA PHE A 166 -18.60 2.20 -9.43
C PHE A 166 -19.88 2.88 -9.95
N GLY A 167 -19.96 4.19 -9.92
CA GLY A 167 -21.12 4.93 -10.44
C GLY A 167 -22.40 4.80 -9.59
N ARG A 168 -22.32 4.29 -8.37
CA ARG A 168 -23.44 4.10 -7.45
C ARG A 168 -23.08 4.67 -6.10
N GLY A 169 -23.26 5.96 -5.88
CA GLY A 169 -23.13 6.69 -4.63
C GLY A 169 -22.81 5.87 -3.36
N ASP A 170 -21.66 5.20 -3.35
CA ASP A 170 -21.20 4.49 -2.16
C ASP A 170 -20.77 5.54 -1.14
N ASP A 171 -21.63 5.78 -0.17
CA ASP A 171 -21.21 6.52 1.01
C ASP A 171 -20.12 5.72 1.71
N ILE A 172 -18.90 6.20 1.61
CA ILE A 172 -17.79 5.67 2.40
C ILE A 172 -18.04 6.10 3.83
N GLN A 173 -18.60 5.18 4.60
CA GLN A 173 -19.04 5.47 5.94
C GLN A 173 -17.85 5.75 6.84
N TRP A 174 -17.87 6.92 7.44
CA TRP A 174 -16.98 7.31 8.52
C TRP A 174 -17.77 7.32 9.84
N SER A 175 -17.14 6.85 10.90
CA SER A 175 -17.64 7.03 12.25
C SER A 175 -16.50 7.34 13.21
N PRO A 176 -16.80 7.93 14.39
CA PRO A 176 -15.80 8.10 15.43
C PRO A 176 -15.11 6.81 15.85
N GLU A 177 -15.83 5.68 15.84
CA GLU A 177 -15.31 4.36 16.20
C GLU A 177 -14.23 3.88 15.21
N TYR A 178 -14.49 4.00 13.90
CA TYR A 178 -13.53 3.59 12.87
C TYR A 178 -12.32 4.51 12.83
N ASP A 179 -12.52 5.79 13.08
CA ASP A 179 -11.43 6.75 13.18
C ASP A 179 -10.60 6.55 14.46
N ALA A 180 -11.22 6.10 15.56
CA ALA A 180 -10.49 5.73 16.78
C ALA A 180 -9.54 4.56 16.51
N LEU A 181 -9.98 3.51 15.81
CA LEU A 181 -9.10 2.39 15.43
C LEU A 181 -7.94 2.85 14.53
N ARG A 182 -8.21 3.75 13.57
CA ARG A 182 -7.16 4.36 12.75
C ARG A 182 -6.12 5.10 13.60
N LEU A 183 -6.58 5.92 14.56
CA LEU A 183 -5.70 6.66 15.46
C LEU A 183 -4.89 5.73 16.36
N GLU A 184 -5.49 4.66 16.85
CA GLU A 184 -4.80 3.64 17.65
C GLU A 184 -3.70 2.94 16.83
N LEU A 185 -3.97 2.59 15.58
CA LEU A 185 -2.96 2.03 14.66
C LEU A 185 -1.83 3.02 14.37
N ASN A 186 -2.16 4.29 14.12
CA ASN A 186 -1.14 5.32 13.87
C ASN A 186 -0.26 5.55 15.12
N ALA A 187 -0.85 5.53 16.32
CA ALA A 187 -0.08 5.59 17.57
C ALA A 187 0.83 4.36 17.74
N TRP A 188 0.35 3.19 17.35
CA TRP A 188 1.15 1.96 17.38
C TRP A 188 2.32 2.00 16.41
N PHE A 189 2.17 2.60 15.21
CA PHE A 189 3.28 2.76 14.26
C PHE A 189 4.44 3.59 14.83
N GLN A 190 4.15 4.51 15.75
CA GLN A 190 5.14 5.35 16.42
C GLN A 190 5.66 4.73 17.73
N GLY A 191 5.05 3.65 18.18
CA GLY A 191 5.38 2.99 19.45
C GLY A 191 6.53 1.99 19.34
N ALA A 192 7.16 1.68 20.47
CA ALA A 192 8.25 0.71 20.55
C ALA A 192 7.86 -0.72 20.18
N ASP A 193 6.56 -1.04 20.20
CA ASP A 193 6.05 -2.36 19.84
C ASP A 193 5.86 -2.55 18.31
N CYS A 194 6.01 -1.49 17.52
CA CYS A 194 5.98 -1.55 16.07
C CYS A 194 7.29 -2.15 15.56
N PRO A 195 7.24 -3.18 14.68
CA PRO A 195 8.43 -3.83 14.15
C PRO A 195 9.07 -3.07 12.97
N ALA A 196 8.66 -1.83 12.72
CA ALA A 196 9.28 -0.99 11.69
C ALA A 196 10.73 -0.67 12.03
N ASP A 197 11.56 -0.53 11.00
CA ASP A 197 12.94 -0.07 11.17
C ASP A 197 13.00 1.41 11.60
N GLY A 198 14.11 1.81 12.19
CA GLY A 198 14.37 3.20 12.52
C GLY A 198 14.60 4.09 11.30
N ASP A 199 15.32 5.19 11.47
CA ASP A 199 15.60 6.14 10.38
C ASP A 199 16.19 5.47 9.14
N ILE A 200 15.82 5.96 7.96
CA ILE A 200 16.37 5.51 6.69
C ILE A 200 17.80 6.04 6.60
N PRO A 201 18.86 5.19 6.61
CA PRO A 201 20.20 5.66 6.33
C PRO A 201 20.27 6.00 4.84
N LEU A 202 20.44 7.24 4.55
CA LEU A 202 20.61 7.78 3.19
C LEU A 202 22.06 8.30 3.03
N ASP A 203 23.04 7.60 3.64
CA ASP A 203 24.46 7.95 3.57
C ASP A 203 25.05 7.75 2.16
#